data_fd5e06b02632e8febf059bbfd0d64e00
#
_entry.id   fd5e06b02632e8febf059bbfd0d64e00
#
_cell.length_a   1.000
_cell.length_b   1.000
_cell.length_c   1.000
_cell.angle_alpha   90.00
_cell.angle_beta   90.00
_cell.angle_gamma   90.00
#
_symmetry.space_group_name_H-M   'P 1'
#
loop_
_entity.id
_entity.type
_entity.pdbx_description
1 polymer ?
#
loop_
_entity_poly.entity_id
_entity_poly.type
_entity_poly.pdbx_seq_one_letter_code
_entity_poly.pdbx_strand_id
1 'polypeptide(L)'
;MNNKINEFRAGIKPLMGAMIGAGCGLSSISFYTHSVFVSSISSDTGWSRGDVQLGVSIMILLAIITAPLIGTMVDRYGARVIGLISIPLYGFAMVCFFFVEDQLWSYYLIWVLMSIIAAGTLPVTWTRVVNGWFDRYRGIAL
;
A
#
# COMPACT_ATOMS: atom_id res chain seq x y z
N MET A 1 3.96 -26.81 -23.64
CA MET A 1 3.65 -25.43 -24.08
C MET A 1 2.20 -25.03 -23.77
N ASN A 2 1.21 -25.89 -24.00
CA ASN A 2 -0.22 -25.63 -23.74
C ASN A 2 -0.56 -25.31 -22.26
N ASN A 3 0.08 -25.97 -21.29
CA ASN A 3 -0.19 -25.73 -19.86
C ASN A 3 0.19 -24.30 -19.40
N LYS A 4 1.27 -23.73 -19.94
CA LYS A 4 1.71 -22.36 -19.66
C LYS A 4 0.67 -21.34 -20.11
N ILE A 5 0.18 -21.50 -21.33
CA ILE A 5 -0.81 -20.59 -21.92
C ILE A 5 -2.14 -20.66 -21.16
N ASN A 6 -2.53 -21.83 -20.70
CA ASN A 6 -3.77 -22.03 -19.95
C ASN A 6 -3.69 -21.43 -18.55
N GLU A 7 -2.57 -21.58 -17.84
CA GLU A 7 -2.36 -21.00 -16.51
C GLU A 7 -2.33 -19.46 -16.58
N PHE A 8 -1.62 -18.89 -17.57
CA PHE A 8 -1.61 -17.43 -17.79
C PHE A 8 -2.96 -16.87 -18.23
N ARG A 9 -3.71 -17.58 -19.10
CA ARG A 9 -5.05 -17.15 -19.50
C ARG A 9 -6.03 -17.11 -18.32
N ALA A 10 -5.98 -18.10 -17.43
CA ALA A 10 -6.81 -18.13 -16.25
C ALA A 10 -6.39 -17.10 -15.19
N GLY A 11 -5.07 -16.87 -15.02
CA GLY A 11 -4.50 -16.00 -14.03
C GLY A 11 -4.36 -14.53 -14.43
N ILE A 12 -4.62 -14.15 -15.71
CA ILE A 12 -4.37 -12.78 -16.21
C ILE A 12 -5.23 -11.72 -15.51
N LYS A 13 -6.48 -12.02 -15.22
CA LYS A 13 -7.40 -11.08 -14.54
C LYS A 13 -6.96 -10.82 -13.10
N PRO A 14 -6.71 -11.85 -12.26
CA PRO A 14 -6.14 -11.64 -10.93
C PRO A 14 -4.77 -10.97 -10.97
N LEU A 15 -3.92 -11.29 -11.93
CA LEU A 15 -2.61 -10.66 -12.10
C LEU A 15 -2.75 -9.16 -12.37
N MET A 16 -3.58 -8.75 -13.34
CA MET A 16 -3.85 -7.33 -13.62
C MET A 16 -4.44 -6.62 -12.40
N GLY A 17 -5.37 -7.26 -11.68
CA GLY A 17 -5.91 -6.72 -10.44
C GLY A 17 -4.84 -6.51 -9.37
N ALA A 18 -3.92 -7.46 -9.22
CA ALA A 18 -2.80 -7.36 -8.29
C ALA A 18 -1.81 -6.25 -8.70
N MET A 19 -1.50 -6.11 -9.99
CA MET A 19 -0.65 -5.04 -10.50
C MET A 19 -1.23 -3.64 -10.24
N ILE A 20 -2.52 -3.44 -10.56
CA ILE A 20 -3.21 -2.17 -10.30
C ILE A 20 -3.28 -1.91 -8.80
N GLY A 21 -3.63 -2.91 -8.00
CA GLY A 21 -3.73 -2.78 -6.55
C GLY A 21 -2.39 -2.47 -5.88
N ALA A 22 -1.30 -3.09 -6.34
CA ALA A 22 0.05 -2.77 -5.88
C ALA A 22 0.48 -1.35 -6.29
N GLY A 23 0.19 -0.96 -7.54
CA GLY A 23 0.50 0.37 -8.06
C GLY A 23 -0.28 1.50 -7.37
N CYS A 24 -1.55 1.25 -7.02
CA CYS A 24 -2.42 2.20 -6.31
C CYS A 24 -2.34 2.07 -4.78
N GLY A 25 -1.47 1.22 -4.25
CA GLY A 25 -1.36 0.97 -2.82
C GLY A 25 -0.49 1.98 -2.08
N LEU A 26 -0.52 1.86 -0.74
CA LEU A 26 0.20 2.69 0.21
C LEU A 26 1.71 2.81 -0.12
N SER A 27 2.35 1.68 -0.42
CA SER A 27 3.79 1.64 -0.70
C SER A 27 4.19 2.36 -1.99
N SER A 28 3.29 2.43 -2.98
CA SER A 28 3.59 3.07 -4.26
C SER A 28 3.22 4.55 -4.24
N ILE A 29 1.95 4.87 -4.07
CA ILE A 29 1.49 6.25 -4.15
C ILE A 29 2.12 7.10 -3.04
N SER A 30 1.98 6.71 -1.76
CA SER A 30 2.49 7.54 -0.66
C SER A 30 3.99 7.73 -0.73
N PHE A 31 4.76 6.69 -1.02
CA PHE A 31 6.22 6.79 -1.04
C PHE A 31 6.72 7.69 -2.17
N TYR A 32 6.24 7.49 -3.39
CA TYR A 32 6.71 8.29 -4.54
C TYR A 32 6.15 9.72 -4.52
N THR A 33 4.87 9.89 -4.17
CA THR A 33 4.26 11.22 -4.09
C THR A 33 4.91 12.06 -3.01
N HIS A 34 5.15 11.47 -1.83
CA HIS A 34 5.77 12.19 -0.71
C HIS A 34 7.13 12.79 -1.08
N SER A 35 7.98 12.04 -1.79
CA SER A 35 9.32 12.51 -2.17
C SER A 35 9.29 13.81 -2.99
N VAL A 36 8.26 13.99 -3.80
CA VAL A 36 8.07 15.21 -4.61
C VAL A 36 7.60 16.39 -3.74
N PHE A 37 6.75 16.13 -2.75
CA PHE A 37 6.14 17.18 -1.93
C PHE A 37 6.95 17.59 -0.70
N VAL A 38 7.99 16.86 -0.31
CA VAL A 38 8.83 17.20 0.87
C VAL A 38 9.30 18.65 0.84
N SER A 39 9.78 19.14 -0.32
CA SER A 39 10.30 20.49 -0.44
C SER A 39 9.20 21.55 -0.28
N SER A 40 8.04 21.32 -0.90
CA SER A 40 6.90 22.23 -0.82
C SER A 40 6.33 22.28 0.60
N ILE A 41 6.12 21.12 1.23
CA ILE A 41 5.62 21.04 2.61
C ILE A 41 6.58 21.78 3.55
N SER A 42 7.89 21.54 3.42
CA SER A 42 8.90 22.19 4.26
C SER A 42 8.92 23.72 4.07
N SER A 43 8.71 24.22 2.84
CA SER A 43 8.67 25.67 2.58
C SER A 43 7.39 26.32 3.10
N ASP A 44 6.26 25.66 3.00
CA ASP A 44 4.94 26.20 3.36
C ASP A 44 4.71 26.19 4.88
N THR A 45 5.16 25.13 5.56
CA THR A 45 4.95 24.94 7.01
C THR A 45 6.11 25.42 7.87
N GLY A 46 7.30 25.64 7.27
CA GLY A 46 8.52 25.96 8.01
C GLY A 46 9.15 24.76 8.74
N TRP A 47 8.61 23.54 8.55
CA TRP A 47 9.17 22.32 9.16
C TRP A 47 10.48 21.92 8.49
N SER A 48 11.38 21.29 9.25
CA SER A 48 12.60 20.77 8.65
C SER A 48 12.27 19.62 7.69
N ARG A 49 13.08 19.45 6.65
CA ARG A 49 12.93 18.29 5.73
C ARG A 49 13.00 16.95 6.47
N GLY A 50 13.77 16.91 7.57
CA GLY A 50 13.86 15.74 8.45
C GLY A 50 12.53 15.42 9.12
N ASP A 51 11.83 16.43 9.65
CA ASP A 51 10.53 16.27 10.30
C ASP A 51 9.48 15.79 9.29
N VAL A 52 9.47 16.35 8.09
CA VAL A 52 8.55 15.88 7.04
C VAL A 52 8.85 14.43 6.64
N GLN A 53 10.13 14.04 6.55
CA GLN A 53 10.54 12.69 6.18
C GLN A 53 10.23 11.64 7.26
N LEU A 54 10.11 12.04 8.54
CA LEU A 54 9.72 11.14 9.61
C LEU A 54 8.34 10.51 9.39
N GLY A 55 7.43 11.18 8.68
CA GLY A 55 6.14 10.59 8.29
C GLY A 55 6.28 9.29 7.51
N VAL A 56 7.17 9.26 6.51
CA VAL A 56 7.46 8.04 5.73
C VAL A 56 8.13 6.97 6.60
N SER A 57 9.02 7.38 7.51
CA SER A 57 9.67 6.44 8.43
C SER A 57 8.67 5.75 9.34
N ILE A 58 7.66 6.49 9.83
CA ILE A 58 6.52 5.95 10.59
C ILE A 58 5.74 4.94 9.75
N MET A 59 5.44 5.28 8.49
CA MET A 59 4.75 4.39 7.56
C MET A 59 5.51 3.08 7.39
N ILE A 60 6.81 3.12 7.15
CA ILE A 60 7.64 1.93 6.95
C ILE A 60 7.67 1.07 8.22
N LEU A 61 7.86 1.68 9.39
CA LEU A 61 7.86 0.97 10.66
C LEU A 61 6.52 0.25 10.92
N LEU A 62 5.42 0.95 10.71
CA LEU A 62 4.09 0.38 10.87
C LEU A 62 3.79 -0.71 9.82
N ALA A 63 4.28 -0.56 8.59
CA ALA A 63 4.16 -1.59 7.57
C ALA A 63 4.85 -2.90 7.98
N ILE A 64 6.03 -2.82 8.60
CA ILE A 64 6.75 -4.00 9.13
C ILE A 64 5.92 -4.70 10.22
N ILE A 65 5.33 -3.92 11.13
CA ILE A 65 4.52 -4.46 12.24
C ILE A 65 3.20 -5.03 11.74
N THR A 66 2.54 -4.37 10.79
CA THR A 66 1.21 -4.76 10.32
C THR A 66 1.25 -5.84 9.23
N ALA A 67 2.35 -5.99 8.50
CA ALA A 67 2.45 -6.97 7.41
C ALA A 67 2.10 -8.42 7.83
N PRO A 68 2.60 -8.97 8.97
CA PRO A 68 2.23 -10.32 9.39
C PRO A 68 0.74 -10.41 9.78
N LEU A 69 0.16 -9.38 10.38
CA LEU A 69 -1.26 -9.32 10.72
C LEU A 69 -2.11 -9.32 9.44
N ILE A 70 -1.77 -8.50 8.49
CA ILE A 70 -2.44 -8.46 7.18
C ILE A 70 -2.28 -9.81 6.47
N GLY A 71 -1.11 -10.43 6.54
CA GLY A 71 -0.89 -11.77 5.99
C GLY A 71 -1.91 -12.78 6.52
N THR A 72 -2.11 -12.84 7.83
CA THR A 72 -3.11 -13.75 8.45
C THR A 72 -4.56 -13.38 8.09
N MET A 73 -4.87 -12.09 8.00
CA MET A 73 -6.19 -11.63 7.56
C MET A 73 -6.47 -12.01 6.10
N VAL A 74 -5.48 -11.85 5.23
CA VAL A 74 -5.59 -12.24 3.82
C VAL A 74 -5.79 -13.74 3.68
N ASP A 75 -5.12 -14.57 4.50
CA ASP A 75 -5.30 -16.02 4.50
C ASP A 75 -6.71 -16.43 4.97
N ARG A 76 -7.28 -15.69 5.92
CA ARG A 76 -8.59 -15.99 6.51
C ARG A 76 -9.76 -15.46 5.68
N TYR A 77 -9.68 -14.24 5.18
CA TYR A 77 -10.79 -13.54 4.52
C TYR A 77 -10.61 -13.44 3.01
N GLY A 78 -9.42 -13.74 2.50
CA GLY A 78 -9.07 -13.62 1.10
C GLY A 78 -8.55 -12.23 0.72
N ALA A 79 -7.56 -12.18 -0.14
CA ALA A 79 -6.91 -10.95 -0.61
C ALA A 79 -7.89 -9.99 -1.32
N ARG A 80 -8.92 -10.54 -2.00
CA ARG A 80 -9.91 -9.74 -2.71
C ARG A 80 -10.74 -8.87 -1.77
N VAL A 81 -11.19 -9.42 -0.65
CA VAL A 81 -12.01 -8.69 0.34
C VAL A 81 -11.16 -7.63 1.01
N ILE A 82 -9.96 -8.00 1.46
CA ILE A 82 -9.02 -7.07 2.11
C ILE A 82 -8.67 -5.92 1.17
N GLY A 83 -8.32 -6.20 -0.10
CA GLY A 83 -7.99 -5.17 -1.09
C GLY A 83 -9.15 -4.22 -1.39
N LEU A 84 -10.36 -4.76 -1.58
CA LEU A 84 -11.55 -3.95 -1.88
C LEU A 84 -11.95 -3.01 -0.73
N ILE A 85 -11.69 -3.39 0.52
CA ILE A 85 -11.93 -2.54 1.68
C ILE A 85 -10.81 -1.53 1.87
N SER A 86 -9.56 -1.97 1.76
CA SER A 86 -8.40 -1.13 2.08
C SER A 86 -8.13 -0.03 1.04
N ILE A 87 -8.43 -0.25 -0.25
CA ILE A 87 -8.22 0.78 -1.29
C ILE A 87 -9.11 2.02 -1.07
N PRO A 88 -10.43 1.92 -0.89
CA PRO A 88 -11.26 3.09 -0.58
C PRO A 88 -10.88 3.77 0.73
N LEU A 89 -10.54 2.98 1.76
CA LEU A 89 -10.11 3.51 3.05
C LEU A 89 -8.77 4.26 2.92
N TYR A 90 -7.86 3.76 2.09
CA TYR A 90 -6.63 4.47 1.77
C TYR A 90 -6.90 5.80 1.07
N GLY A 91 -7.80 5.81 0.07
CA GLY A 91 -8.24 7.04 -0.59
C GLY A 91 -8.83 8.04 0.39
N PHE A 92 -9.67 7.59 1.33
CA PHE A 92 -10.22 8.43 2.38
C PHE A 92 -9.12 8.99 3.30
N ALA A 93 -8.17 8.17 3.72
CA ALA A 93 -7.04 8.60 4.55
C ALA A 93 -6.16 9.64 3.81
N MET A 94 -6.01 9.52 2.48
CA MET A 94 -5.33 10.54 1.67
C MET A 94 -6.05 11.89 1.72
N VAL A 95 -7.39 11.91 1.70
CA VAL A 95 -8.16 13.15 1.82
C VAL A 95 -7.97 13.80 3.19
N CYS A 96 -7.71 13.02 4.24
CA CYS A 96 -7.45 13.54 5.58
C CYS A 96 -6.18 14.41 5.65
N PHE A 97 -5.23 14.25 4.73
CA PHE A 97 -4.08 15.17 4.64
C PHE A 97 -4.47 16.61 4.34
N PHE A 98 -5.63 16.84 3.72
CA PHE A 98 -6.13 18.18 3.48
C PHE A 98 -6.49 18.92 4.78
N PHE A 99 -6.77 18.19 5.85
CA PHE A 99 -7.14 18.74 7.16
C PHE A 99 -5.94 18.82 8.12
N VAL A 100 -4.72 18.62 7.63
CA VAL A 100 -3.52 18.81 8.46
C VAL A 100 -3.38 20.31 8.73
N GLU A 101 -3.45 20.65 10.01
CA GLU A 101 -3.13 21.99 10.49
C GLU A 101 -1.61 22.14 10.62
N ASP A 102 -1.12 23.36 10.90
CA ASP A 102 0.31 23.68 11.03
C ASP A 102 1.02 23.00 12.23
N GLN A 103 0.40 22.00 12.81
CA GLN A 103 0.94 21.24 13.93
C GLN A 103 1.56 19.93 13.44
N LEU A 104 2.85 19.79 13.65
CA LEU A 104 3.65 18.63 13.22
C LEU A 104 3.12 17.29 13.74
N TRP A 105 2.55 17.27 14.96
CA TRP A 105 2.00 16.03 15.53
C TRP A 105 0.73 15.57 14.78
N SER A 106 -0.10 16.47 14.27
CA SER A 106 -1.29 16.10 13.47
C SER A 106 -0.89 15.45 12.15
N TYR A 107 0.18 15.92 11.55
CA TYR A 107 0.79 15.30 10.37
C TYR A 107 1.24 13.85 10.66
N TYR A 108 1.94 13.61 11.77
CA TYR A 108 2.36 12.25 12.14
C TYR A 108 1.17 11.35 12.48
N LEU A 109 0.14 11.88 13.12
CA LEU A 109 -1.07 11.12 13.43
C LEU A 109 -1.74 10.60 12.15
N ILE A 110 -1.82 11.43 11.11
CA ILE A 110 -2.40 11.00 9.83
C ILE A 110 -1.55 9.92 9.18
N TRP A 111 -0.22 10.02 9.23
CA TRP A 111 0.66 8.95 8.75
C TRP A 111 0.44 7.63 9.50
N VAL A 112 0.28 7.67 10.81
CA VAL A 112 -0.05 6.48 11.63
C VAL A 112 -1.40 5.89 11.22
N LEU A 113 -2.45 6.70 11.18
CA LEU A 113 -3.80 6.25 10.82
C LEU A 113 -3.84 5.68 9.40
N MET A 114 -3.24 6.39 8.44
CA MET A 114 -3.15 5.95 7.06
C MET A 114 -2.44 4.60 6.94
N SER A 115 -1.31 4.43 7.65
CA SER A 115 -0.53 3.20 7.61
C SER A 115 -1.30 1.99 8.15
N ILE A 116 -2.11 2.17 9.19
CA ILE A 116 -2.93 1.10 9.78
C ILE A 116 -4.12 0.78 8.87
N ILE A 117 -4.85 1.79 8.43
CA ILE A 117 -6.08 1.64 7.63
C ILE A 117 -5.76 1.07 6.25
N ALA A 118 -4.68 1.55 5.64
CA ALA A 118 -4.25 1.13 4.30
C ALA A 118 -3.32 -0.09 4.31
N ALA A 119 -3.05 -0.71 5.46
CA ALA A 119 -2.14 -1.85 5.56
C ALA A 119 -2.53 -3.02 4.64
N GLY A 120 -3.83 -3.21 4.36
CA GLY A 120 -4.31 -4.21 3.41
C GLY A 120 -3.91 -3.96 1.95
N THR A 121 -3.38 -2.77 1.61
CA THR A 121 -2.83 -2.47 0.28
C THR A 121 -1.34 -2.77 0.16
N LEU A 122 -0.69 -3.28 1.20
CA LEU A 122 0.71 -3.67 1.19
C LEU A 122 1.00 -4.77 0.15
N PRO A 123 2.22 -4.83 -0.38
CA PRO A 123 2.61 -5.83 -1.38
C PRO A 123 2.31 -7.27 -0.97
N VAL A 124 2.33 -7.58 0.34
CA VAL A 124 2.01 -8.92 0.86
C VAL A 124 0.62 -9.41 0.43
N THR A 125 -0.37 -8.52 0.32
CA THR A 125 -1.72 -8.85 -0.13
C THR A 125 -1.72 -9.27 -1.60
N TRP A 126 -1.03 -8.53 -2.43
CA TRP A 126 -1.00 -8.74 -3.88
C TRP A 126 -0.16 -9.94 -4.29
N THR A 127 0.97 -10.16 -3.64
CA THR A 127 1.80 -11.35 -3.86
C THR A 127 1.04 -12.63 -3.51
N ARG A 128 0.16 -12.60 -2.50
CA ARG A 128 -0.70 -13.74 -2.18
C ARG A 128 -1.78 -14.01 -3.23
N VAL A 129 -2.34 -12.97 -3.86
CA VAL A 129 -3.23 -13.14 -5.01
C VAL A 129 -2.52 -13.90 -6.12
N VAL A 130 -1.32 -13.45 -6.49
CA VAL A 130 -0.54 -14.09 -7.56
C VAL A 130 -0.18 -15.53 -7.19
N ASN A 131 0.30 -15.75 -5.96
CA ASN A 131 0.66 -17.10 -5.47
C ASN A 131 -0.51 -18.08 -5.44
N GLY A 132 -1.74 -17.60 -5.26
CA GLY A 132 -2.94 -18.43 -5.26
C GLY A 132 -3.39 -18.89 -6.66
N TRP A 133 -2.97 -18.19 -7.72
CA TRP A 133 -3.36 -18.50 -9.09
C TRP A 133 -2.26 -19.13 -9.94
N PHE A 134 -0.99 -18.97 -9.54
CA PHE A 134 0.17 -19.50 -10.25
C PHE A 134 0.91 -20.49 -9.37
N ASP A 135 0.96 -21.76 -9.79
CA ASP A 135 1.71 -22.82 -9.10
C ASP A 135 3.09 -23.02 -9.72
N ARG A 136 3.13 -23.25 -11.01
CA ARG A 136 4.35 -23.62 -11.73
C ARG A 136 5.15 -22.42 -12.21
N TYR A 137 4.49 -21.29 -12.50
CA TYR A 137 5.09 -20.11 -13.10
C TYR A 137 5.07 -18.87 -12.17
N ARG A 138 5.02 -19.09 -10.84
CA ARG A 138 5.04 -18.03 -9.81
C ARG A 138 6.17 -17.03 -10.00
N GLY A 139 7.37 -17.50 -10.27
CA GLY A 139 8.55 -16.64 -10.45
C GLY A 139 8.55 -15.74 -11.70
N ILE A 140 7.61 -15.98 -12.65
CA ILE A 140 7.43 -15.11 -13.81
C ILE A 140 6.25 -14.15 -13.59
N ALA A 141 5.32 -14.53 -12.72
CA ALA A 141 4.11 -13.74 -12.43
C ALA A 141 4.32 -12.71 -11.30
N LEU A 142 5.31 -12.93 -10.42
CA LEU A 142 5.78 -12.01 -9.39
C LEU A 142 6.82 -11.04 -9.92
#